data_c7da145f8875838593b2563500f70e19
#
_entry.id   c7da145f8875838593b2563500f70e19
#
_cell.length_a   1.000
_cell.length_b   1.000
_cell.length_c   1.000
_cell.angle_alpha   90.00
_cell.angle_beta   90.00
_cell.angle_gamma   90.00
#
_symmetry.space_group_name_H-M   'P 1'
#
loop_
_entity.id
_entity.type
_entity.pdbx_description
1 polymer ?
#
loop_
_entity_poly.entity_id
_entity_poly.type
_entity_poly.pdbx_seq_one_letter_code
_entity_poly.pdbx_strand_id
1 'polypeptide(L)'
;MLAELHKTTPEETREQRLTLGLWLRSLREHQGLSQRDLAEILSLDYYTFISQLENGRGKIPAHRYVEWAHALDQDPKSFVRTLLQYYEPMTYKVLFEEEQS
;
A
#
# COMPACT_ATOMS: atom_id res chain seq x y z
N MET A 1 -18.69 -16.65 13.94
CA MET A 1 -18.29 -16.06 15.20
C MET A 1 -17.41 -14.87 14.92
N LEU A 2 -16.47 -14.60 15.82
CA LEU A 2 -15.61 -13.43 15.64
C LEU A 2 -14.82 -13.48 14.33
N ALA A 3 -14.36 -14.67 13.95
CA ALA A 3 -13.60 -14.81 12.72
C ALA A 3 -14.38 -14.34 11.51
N GLU A 4 -15.68 -14.55 11.53
CA GLU A 4 -16.52 -14.15 10.40
C GLU A 4 -16.67 -12.65 10.32
N LEU A 5 -16.63 -11.97 11.45
CA LEU A 5 -16.79 -10.54 11.48
C LEU A 5 -15.62 -9.80 10.83
N HIS A 6 -14.52 -10.51 10.65
CA HIS A 6 -13.30 -9.88 10.15
C HIS A 6 -12.95 -10.31 8.74
N LYS A 7 -13.80 -11.12 8.13
CA LYS A 7 -13.56 -11.52 6.75
C LYS A 7 -14.01 -10.43 5.80
N THR A 8 -13.18 -10.16 4.82
CA THR A 8 -13.58 -9.25 3.77
C THR A 8 -14.03 -10.06 2.57
N THR A 9 -14.96 -9.50 1.82
CA THR A 9 -15.36 -10.14 0.56
C THR A 9 -14.31 -9.89 -0.49
N PRO A 10 -14.28 -10.67 -1.58
CA PRO A 10 -13.37 -10.39 -2.69
C PRO A 10 -13.57 -9.00 -3.27
N GLU A 11 -14.81 -8.52 -3.32
CA GLU A 11 -15.08 -7.18 -3.82
C GLU A 11 -14.48 -6.12 -2.92
N GLU A 12 -14.63 -6.28 -1.60
CA GLU A 12 -14.07 -5.33 -0.66
C GLU A 12 -12.56 -5.28 -0.75
N THR A 13 -11.93 -6.45 -0.87
CA THR A 13 -10.49 -6.50 -1.00
C THR A 13 -10.04 -5.81 -2.28
N ARG A 14 -10.76 -6.03 -3.37
CA ARG A 14 -10.42 -5.41 -4.65
C ARG A 14 -10.54 -3.89 -4.57
N GLU A 15 -11.61 -3.40 -3.93
CA GLU A 15 -11.80 -1.98 -3.78
C GLU A 15 -10.71 -1.35 -2.93
N GLN A 16 -10.34 -2.03 -1.84
CA GLN A 16 -9.29 -1.53 -0.97
C GLN A 16 -7.96 -1.46 -1.71
N ARG A 17 -7.65 -2.49 -2.50
CA ARG A 17 -6.42 -2.51 -3.26
C ARG A 17 -6.39 -1.44 -4.32
N LEU A 18 -7.51 -1.19 -4.95
CA LEU A 18 -7.59 -0.15 -5.96
C LEU A 18 -7.45 1.23 -5.32
N THR A 19 -8.11 1.44 -4.18
CA THR A 19 -7.99 2.70 -3.46
C THR A 19 -6.54 2.97 -3.08
N LEU A 20 -5.87 1.94 -2.57
CA LEU A 20 -4.46 2.08 -2.23
C LEU A 20 -3.62 2.35 -3.47
N GLY A 21 -3.92 1.67 -4.57
CA GLY A 21 -3.19 1.88 -5.81
C GLY A 21 -3.29 3.30 -6.32
N LEU A 22 -4.49 3.90 -6.22
CA LEU A 22 -4.70 5.28 -6.62
C LEU A 22 -3.92 6.23 -5.71
N TRP A 23 -3.86 5.92 -4.44
CA TRP A 23 -3.08 6.72 -3.49
C TRP A 23 -1.59 6.66 -3.83
N LEU A 24 -1.07 5.45 -4.08
CA LEU A 24 0.34 5.30 -4.48
C LEU A 24 0.64 6.10 -5.75
N ARG A 25 -0.28 6.04 -6.70
CA ARG A 25 -0.11 6.78 -7.94
C ARG A 25 -0.05 8.29 -7.66
N SER A 26 -0.93 8.78 -6.80
CA SER A 26 -0.94 10.21 -6.49
C SER A 26 0.36 10.64 -5.83
N LEU A 27 0.92 9.81 -4.95
CA LEU A 27 2.21 10.11 -4.33
C LEU A 27 3.31 10.17 -5.38
N ARG A 28 3.30 9.22 -6.31
CA ARG A 28 4.30 9.19 -7.37
C ARG A 28 4.19 10.43 -8.25
N GLU A 29 2.98 10.75 -8.67
CA GLU A 29 2.76 11.90 -9.54
C GLU A 29 3.11 13.20 -8.84
N HIS A 30 2.86 13.28 -7.55
CA HIS A 30 3.21 14.46 -6.78
C HIS A 30 4.72 14.69 -6.76
N GLN A 31 5.50 13.63 -6.87
CA GLN A 31 6.95 13.73 -6.96
C GLN A 31 7.43 13.98 -8.38
N GLY A 32 6.52 14.06 -9.34
CA GLY A 32 6.89 14.27 -10.72
C GLY A 32 7.53 13.07 -11.39
N LEU A 33 7.28 11.87 -10.85
CA LEU A 33 7.93 10.66 -11.32
C LEU A 33 7.00 9.88 -12.24
N SER A 34 7.57 9.37 -13.34
CA SER A 34 6.85 8.38 -14.13
C SER A 34 6.95 7.02 -13.45
N GLN A 35 6.18 6.05 -13.95
CA GLN A 35 6.30 4.69 -13.42
C GLN A 35 7.70 4.14 -13.65
N ARG A 36 8.31 4.46 -14.78
CA ARG A 36 9.67 4.02 -15.07
C ARG A 36 10.69 4.67 -14.14
N ASP A 37 10.50 5.96 -13.86
CA ASP A 37 11.37 6.68 -12.93
C ASP A 37 11.36 6.01 -11.56
N LEU A 38 10.17 5.70 -11.06
CA LEU A 38 10.04 5.10 -9.75
C LEU A 38 10.64 3.71 -9.73
N ALA A 39 10.43 2.93 -10.79
CA ALA A 39 11.02 1.60 -10.89
C ALA A 39 12.53 1.68 -10.85
N GLU A 40 13.11 2.68 -11.50
CA GLU A 40 14.56 2.86 -11.51
C GLU A 40 15.07 3.20 -10.13
N ILE A 41 14.39 4.12 -9.44
CA ILE A 41 14.78 4.50 -8.07
C ILE A 41 14.75 3.28 -7.16
N LEU A 42 13.76 2.42 -7.33
CA LEU A 42 13.58 1.24 -6.49
C LEU A 42 14.37 0.03 -6.98
N SER A 43 15.13 0.19 -8.04
CA SER A 43 15.94 -0.89 -8.63
C SER A 43 15.07 -2.08 -9.03
N LEU A 44 13.91 -1.80 -9.58
CA LEU A 44 13.04 -2.83 -10.12
C LEU A 44 13.39 -3.07 -11.58
N ASP A 45 13.37 -4.32 -11.99
CA ASP A 45 13.71 -4.66 -13.38
C ASP A 45 12.71 -4.09 -14.37
N TYR A 46 11.42 -4.04 -13.97
CA TYR A 46 10.38 -3.60 -14.87
C TYR A 46 9.41 -2.68 -14.16
N TYR A 47 8.97 -1.66 -14.87
CA TYR A 47 8.00 -0.72 -14.33
C TYR A 47 6.60 -1.34 -14.20
N THR A 48 6.38 -2.51 -14.81
CA THR A 48 5.06 -3.13 -14.78
C THR A 48 4.58 -3.45 -13.38
N PHE A 49 5.51 -3.69 -12.45
CA PHE A 49 5.12 -3.92 -11.06
C PHE A 49 4.44 -2.68 -10.48
N ILE A 50 5.00 -1.49 -10.80
CA ILE A 50 4.38 -0.23 -10.35
C ILE A 50 2.98 -0.11 -10.94
N SER A 51 2.85 -0.40 -12.23
CA SER A 51 1.56 -0.32 -12.91
C SER A 51 0.55 -1.27 -12.26
N GLN A 52 0.97 -2.47 -11.94
CA GLN A 52 0.09 -3.45 -11.31
C GLN A 52 -0.39 -2.95 -9.94
N LEU A 53 0.52 -2.43 -9.13
CA LEU A 53 0.16 -1.91 -7.81
C LEU A 53 -0.85 -0.78 -7.92
N GLU A 54 -0.63 0.12 -8.88
CA GLU A 54 -1.51 1.27 -9.04
C GLU A 54 -2.87 0.87 -9.56
N ASN A 55 -2.96 -0.30 -10.17
CA ASN A 55 -4.23 -0.85 -10.64
C ASN A 55 -4.84 -1.84 -9.65
N GLY A 56 -4.34 -1.86 -8.43
CA GLY A 56 -4.91 -2.66 -7.37
C GLY A 56 -4.49 -4.11 -7.36
N ARG A 57 -3.39 -4.44 -8.02
CA ARG A 57 -2.91 -5.82 -8.10
C ARG A 57 -1.60 -5.96 -7.33
N GLY A 58 -1.45 -7.09 -6.65
CA GLY A 58 -0.23 -7.38 -5.91
C GLY A 58 -0.10 -6.54 -4.66
N LYS A 59 1.05 -6.64 -4.05
CA LYS A 59 1.38 -5.93 -2.82
C LYS A 59 2.84 -5.52 -2.84
N ILE A 60 3.16 -4.43 -2.17
CA ILE A 60 4.54 -4.09 -1.89
C ILE A 60 5.04 -5.08 -0.84
N PRO A 61 6.17 -5.75 -1.06
CA PRO A 61 6.72 -6.65 -0.04
C PRO A 61 7.09 -5.86 1.22
N ALA A 62 6.79 -6.45 2.37
CA ALA A 62 6.97 -5.73 3.64
C ALA A 62 8.41 -5.27 3.86
N HIS A 63 9.38 -6.09 3.43
CA HIS A 63 10.79 -5.73 3.64
C HIS A 63 11.23 -4.56 2.77
N ARG A 64 10.38 -4.08 1.87
CA ARG A 64 10.71 -2.94 1.01
C ARG A 64 9.87 -1.70 1.34
N TYR A 65 9.08 -1.74 2.38
CA TYR A 65 8.20 -0.61 2.73
C TYR A 65 8.97 0.68 2.93
N VAL A 66 10.09 0.62 3.63
CA VAL A 66 10.86 1.82 3.94
C VAL A 66 11.49 2.41 2.68
N GLU A 67 12.00 1.56 1.80
CA GLU A 67 12.53 2.02 0.52
C GLU A 67 11.48 2.77 -0.29
N TRP A 68 10.27 2.22 -0.32
CA TRP A 68 9.18 2.86 -1.06
C TRP A 68 8.81 4.20 -0.44
N ALA A 69 8.77 4.27 0.89
CA ALA A 69 8.46 5.52 1.56
C ALA A 69 9.46 6.59 1.16
N HIS A 70 10.75 6.25 1.19
CA HIS A 70 11.80 7.20 0.82
C HIS A 70 11.69 7.61 -0.64
N ALA A 71 11.42 6.65 -1.52
CA ALA A 71 11.31 6.95 -2.95
C ALA A 71 10.16 7.92 -3.24
N LEU A 72 9.10 7.84 -2.44
CA LEU A 72 7.92 8.69 -2.61
C LEU A 72 7.95 9.91 -1.68
N ASP A 73 9.07 10.13 -0.99
CA ASP A 73 9.26 11.24 -0.06
C ASP A 73 8.20 11.25 1.03
N GLN A 74 7.95 10.08 1.59
CA GLN A 74 6.97 9.91 2.66
C GLN A 74 7.67 9.53 3.95
N ASP A 75 7.10 9.95 5.07
CA ASP A 75 7.55 9.48 6.37
C ASP A 75 7.30 7.97 6.46
N PRO A 76 8.34 7.17 6.75
CA PRO A 76 8.16 5.71 6.75
C PRO A 76 7.07 5.22 7.68
N LYS A 77 6.96 5.78 8.88
CA LYS A 77 5.97 5.33 9.84
C LYS A 77 4.55 5.57 9.33
N SER A 78 4.29 6.77 8.82
CA SER A 78 2.99 7.10 8.28
C SER A 78 2.67 6.29 7.04
N PHE A 79 3.66 6.11 6.18
CA PHE A 79 3.49 5.34 4.95
C PHE A 79 3.13 3.89 5.25
N VAL A 80 3.88 3.27 6.16
CA VAL A 80 3.64 1.87 6.52
C VAL A 80 2.27 1.73 7.19
N ARG A 81 1.90 2.69 8.04
CA ARG A 81 0.59 2.65 8.67
C ARG A 81 -0.52 2.61 7.62
N THR A 82 -0.41 3.45 6.60
CA THR A 82 -1.42 3.46 5.54
C THR A 82 -1.42 2.15 4.76
N LEU A 83 -0.24 1.60 4.44
CA LEU A 83 -0.18 0.32 3.75
C LEU A 83 -0.87 -0.77 4.55
N LEU A 84 -0.61 -0.81 5.85
CA LEU A 84 -1.22 -1.84 6.69
C LEU A 84 -2.73 -1.71 6.76
N GLN A 85 -3.22 -0.49 6.74
CA GLN A 85 -4.67 -0.27 6.77
C GLN A 85 -5.36 -1.00 5.62
N TYR A 86 -4.73 -1.04 4.47
CA TYR A 86 -5.33 -1.65 3.28
C TYR A 86 -4.87 -3.07 3.04
N TYR A 87 -3.61 -3.37 3.34
CA TYR A 87 -3.08 -4.71 3.12
C TYR A 87 -3.40 -5.68 4.24
N GLU A 88 -3.40 -5.18 5.48
CA GLU A 88 -3.55 -6.02 6.66
C GLU A 88 -4.48 -5.33 7.66
N PRO A 89 -5.77 -5.23 7.32
CA PRO A 89 -6.68 -4.44 8.16
C PRO A 89 -6.78 -4.93 9.60
N MET A 90 -6.68 -6.23 9.82
CA MET A 90 -6.73 -6.73 11.20
C MET A 90 -5.50 -6.33 11.98
N THR A 91 -4.33 -6.45 11.35
CA THR A 91 -3.09 -6.02 11.98
C THR A 91 -3.13 -4.53 12.27
N TYR A 92 -3.66 -3.76 11.32
CA TYR A 92 -3.80 -2.32 11.50
C TYR A 92 -4.65 -2.01 12.73
N LYS A 93 -5.78 -2.70 12.87
CA LYS A 93 -6.65 -2.48 14.03
C LYS A 93 -5.96 -2.78 15.33
N VAL A 94 -5.24 -3.89 15.38
CA VAL A 94 -4.53 -4.28 16.59
C VAL A 94 -3.50 -3.23 16.99
N LEU A 95 -2.78 -2.70 16.00
CA LEU A 95 -1.66 -1.80 16.29
C LEU A 95 -2.07 -0.36 16.50
N PHE A 96 -3.10 0.10 15.79
CA PHE A 96 -3.34 1.54 15.70
C PHE A 96 -4.72 1.99 16.16
N GLU A 97 -5.71 1.11 16.25
CA GLU A 97 -7.01 1.52 16.72
C GLU A 97 -7.11 1.27 18.19
N GLU A 98 -7.68 2.23 18.88
CA GLU A 98 -7.80 2.12 20.32
C GLU A 98 -8.86 1.12 20.69
N GLU A 99 -8.58 0.42 21.78
CA GLU A 99 -9.59 -0.44 22.37
C GLU A 99 -10.76 0.39 22.82
N GLN A 100 -11.93 -0.13 22.59
CA GLN A 100 -13.17 0.54 22.99
C GLN A 100 -13.67 0.04 24.32
N SER A 101 -12.85 -0.45 25.11
CA SER A 101 -13.24 -1.02 26.40
C SER A 101 -14.13 -0.14 27.21
#